data_c374077e064e24fc6cf83ece753bdf23
#
_entry.id   c374077e064e24fc6cf83ece753bdf23
#
_cell.length_a   1.000
_cell.length_b   1.000
_cell.length_c   1.000
_cell.angle_alpha   90.00
_cell.angle_beta   90.00
_cell.angle_gamma   90.00
#
_symmetry.space_group_name_H-M   'P 1'
#
loop_
_entity.id
_entity.type
_entity.pdbx_description
1 polymer ?
#
loop_
_entity_poly.entity_id
_entity_poly.type
_entity_poly.pdbx_seq_one_letter_code
_entity_poly.pdbx_strand_id
1 'polypeptide(L)'
;QKIKNILSLQLKNMKRTLTQILAAVCIMVCAAACGTDDDPHRDNGIPGGGDNPGTGTIVLRSNPDWTITYDGRQEYEEENGSKSDVEAISLKSQDNEHYYLDIITKDQFENQYGKDLLAYLQDELEIVKQNVSDYNSSFDAETSAGDQTFLFDRMRSGKWRAIAFGVTSGGNLTGDYAVLDFTIKEETPTEDFNKWLGNWKFSGKSKKDGNTDIVYNVNISSSDANYLYTIRGWETGTGLRNDMSDYSIEAVYDRFRGTMVFKGLYLETYTENNNTFDFSFFGNFHYDGSAGFTDMTPGEYTITDYVAIAEAFTVSQNSASIQACGLDFSHNGSIYGTQFTSMQYFDVPHDEDGLYTYNDDVPEFPITMQRSGTKSLTPSALTKP
;
A
#
# COMPACT_ATOMS: atom_id res chain seq x y z
N GLN A 1 20.52 4.58 -7.95
CA GLN A 1 20.52 3.64 -6.80
C GLN A 1 19.44 3.99 -5.75
N LYS A 2 19.21 5.29 -5.44
CA LYS A 2 18.16 5.75 -4.49
C LYS A 2 16.71 5.53 -5.01
N ILE A 3 16.47 5.64 -6.31
CA ILE A 3 15.14 5.48 -6.92
C ILE A 3 14.65 4.03 -6.86
N LYS A 4 15.54 3.03 -6.92
CA LYS A 4 15.17 1.62 -6.75
C LYS A 4 14.51 1.35 -5.38
N ASN A 5 14.92 2.05 -4.34
CA ASN A 5 14.38 1.87 -2.98
C ASN A 5 12.95 2.41 -2.83
N ILE A 6 12.59 3.49 -3.53
CA ILE A 6 11.22 4.07 -3.49
C ILE A 6 10.22 3.17 -4.21
N LEU A 7 10.56 2.68 -5.40
CA LEU A 7 9.71 1.73 -6.15
C LEU A 7 9.57 0.38 -5.43
N SER A 8 10.65 -0.11 -4.80
CA SER A 8 10.61 -1.36 -4.04
C SER A 8 9.73 -1.25 -2.79
N LEU A 9 9.64 -0.07 -2.19
CA LEU A 9 8.82 0.16 -0.99
C LEU A 9 7.32 0.25 -1.32
N GLN A 10 6.95 0.83 -2.47
CA GLN A 10 5.55 0.82 -2.94
C GLN A 10 5.08 -0.60 -3.27
N LEU A 11 5.91 -1.39 -3.95
CA LEU A 11 5.68 -2.83 -4.17
C LEU A 11 5.66 -3.64 -2.86
N LYS A 12 6.44 -3.23 -1.85
CA LYS A 12 6.48 -3.84 -0.52
C LYS A 12 5.20 -3.68 0.27
N ASN A 13 4.67 -2.47 0.34
CA ASN A 13 3.41 -2.24 1.05
C ASN A 13 2.25 -3.03 0.42
N MET A 14 2.31 -3.24 -0.87
CA MET A 14 1.38 -4.06 -1.65
C MET A 14 1.46 -5.55 -1.31
N LYS A 15 2.68 -6.13 -1.34
CA LYS A 15 2.92 -7.53 -0.95
C LYS A 15 2.68 -7.78 0.54
N ARG A 16 2.94 -6.79 1.41
CA ARG A 16 2.70 -6.86 2.84
C ARG A 16 1.23 -7.08 3.17
N THR A 17 0.31 -6.41 2.48
CA THR A 17 -1.12 -6.63 2.66
C THR A 17 -1.53 -8.05 2.21
N LEU A 18 -1.01 -8.55 1.09
CA LEU A 18 -1.29 -9.91 0.59
C LEU A 18 -0.66 -11.00 1.47
N THR A 19 0.61 -10.84 1.86
CA THR A 19 1.36 -11.84 2.65
C THR A 19 0.84 -11.92 4.09
N GLN A 20 0.40 -10.80 4.67
CA GLN A 20 -0.18 -10.78 6.02
C GLN A 20 -1.54 -11.48 6.11
N ILE A 21 -2.32 -11.46 5.03
CA ILE A 21 -3.58 -12.20 4.94
C ILE A 21 -3.31 -13.71 4.84
N LEU A 22 -2.34 -14.13 4.04
CA LEU A 22 -1.94 -15.54 3.94
C LEU A 22 -1.34 -16.09 5.25
N ALA A 23 -0.53 -15.30 5.97
CA ALA A 23 0.03 -15.70 7.26
C ALA A 23 -1.04 -15.85 8.35
N ALA A 24 -2.03 -14.98 8.39
CA ALA A 24 -3.14 -15.07 9.35
C ALA A 24 -4.00 -16.33 9.13
N VAL A 25 -4.18 -16.77 7.90
CA VAL A 25 -4.91 -18.00 7.55
C VAL A 25 -4.09 -19.26 7.90
N CYS A 26 -2.77 -19.25 7.69
CA CYS A 26 -1.91 -20.37 8.06
C CYS A 26 -1.78 -20.59 9.57
N ILE A 27 -1.80 -19.54 10.40
CA ILE A 27 -1.70 -19.66 11.86
C ILE A 27 -2.97 -20.29 12.48
N MET A 28 -4.15 -20.11 11.88
CA MET A 28 -5.37 -20.77 12.37
C MET A 28 -5.44 -22.27 12.08
N VAL A 29 -4.70 -22.77 11.11
CA VAL A 29 -4.69 -24.21 10.75
C VAL A 29 -3.63 -25.01 11.52
N CYS A 30 -2.55 -24.38 12.00
CA CYS A 30 -1.46 -25.08 12.73
C CYS A 30 -1.68 -25.22 14.24
N ALA A 31 -2.68 -24.59 14.83
CA ALA A 31 -2.96 -24.67 16.28
C ALA A 31 -3.64 -25.97 16.74
N ALA A 32 -3.97 -26.89 15.82
CA ALA A 32 -4.71 -28.12 16.13
C ALA A 32 -3.87 -29.42 16.17
N ALA A 33 -2.56 -29.35 16.01
CA ALA A 33 -1.72 -30.55 16.00
C ALA A 33 -0.35 -30.31 16.64
N CYS A 34 -0.26 -30.30 17.97
CA CYS A 34 0.96 -30.67 18.68
C CYS A 34 0.59 -31.27 20.04
N GLY A 35 0.64 -32.61 20.09
CA GLY A 35 0.63 -33.37 21.32
C GLY A 35 2.02 -33.37 21.96
N THR A 36 1.99 -33.32 23.26
CA THR A 36 3.10 -33.41 24.21
C THR A 36 3.86 -34.72 24.09
N ASP A 37 5.20 -34.69 24.12
CA ASP A 37 6.01 -35.73 24.74
C ASP A 37 7.25 -35.11 25.38
N ASP A 38 7.31 -35.30 26.71
CA ASP A 38 8.46 -35.06 27.59
C ASP A 38 9.50 -36.19 27.44
N ASP A 39 10.78 -35.86 27.35
CA ASP A 39 11.84 -36.70 27.92
C ASP A 39 13.11 -35.89 28.22
N PRO A 40 13.66 -35.97 29.47
CA PRO A 40 14.88 -35.27 29.86
C PRO A 40 16.09 -36.19 29.84
N HIS A 41 17.25 -35.64 29.50
CA HIS A 41 18.62 -36.08 29.68
C HIS A 41 19.43 -36.35 28.40
N ARG A 42 20.41 -35.46 28.14
CA ARG A 42 21.83 -35.79 28.16
C ARG A 42 22.73 -34.57 27.85
N ASP A 43 23.49 -34.31 28.88
CA ASP A 43 24.76 -33.55 28.82
C ASP A 43 25.81 -34.38 28.11
N ASN A 44 26.60 -33.77 27.19
CA ASN A 44 28.03 -34.04 27.04
C ASN A 44 28.63 -33.20 25.90
N GLY A 45 29.58 -32.35 26.26
CA GLY A 45 30.34 -31.52 25.34
C GLY A 45 31.35 -32.31 24.50
N ILE A 46 31.67 -31.77 23.31
CA ILE A 46 32.98 -31.85 22.63
C ILE A 46 33.02 -30.71 21.58
N PRO A 47 34.15 -30.00 21.41
CA PRO A 47 34.27 -28.93 20.43
C PRO A 47 34.81 -29.45 19.10
N GLY A 48 34.24 -29.05 18.00
CA GLY A 48 34.76 -29.37 16.67
C GLY A 48 33.90 -28.73 15.56
N GLY A 49 34.53 -27.83 14.80
CA GLY A 49 33.92 -27.01 13.77
C GLY A 49 33.20 -27.79 12.67
N GLY A 50 32.17 -27.13 12.15
CA GLY A 50 31.40 -27.54 11.00
C GLY A 50 30.16 -26.66 10.94
N ASP A 51 30.12 -25.74 9.97
CA ASP A 51 28.98 -24.88 9.71
C ASP A 51 27.73 -25.71 9.39
N ASN A 52 26.95 -25.99 10.41
CA ASN A 52 25.54 -26.37 10.27
C ASN A 52 24.69 -25.17 10.68
N PRO A 53 23.65 -24.76 9.94
CA PRO A 53 22.75 -23.73 10.40
C PRO A 53 22.02 -24.24 11.64
N GLY A 54 22.59 -23.88 12.82
CA GLY A 54 22.09 -24.31 14.11
C GLY A 54 20.69 -23.75 14.36
N THR A 55 19.82 -24.61 14.87
CA THR A 55 18.58 -24.28 15.57
C THR A 55 18.87 -23.56 16.90
N GLY A 56 19.71 -22.54 16.87
CA GLY A 56 20.01 -21.70 18.04
C GLY A 56 18.85 -20.71 18.22
N THR A 57 18.31 -20.63 19.43
CA THR A 57 17.35 -19.61 19.82
C THR A 57 17.98 -18.23 19.55
N ILE A 58 17.38 -17.44 18.65
CA ILE A 58 17.83 -16.07 18.39
C ILE A 58 17.57 -15.25 19.66
N VAL A 59 18.63 -14.65 20.19
CA VAL A 59 18.53 -13.73 21.32
C VAL A 59 18.58 -12.30 20.78
N LEU A 60 17.48 -11.57 20.93
CA LEU A 60 17.40 -10.19 20.51
C LEU A 60 18.18 -9.29 21.48
N ARG A 61 18.97 -8.36 20.93
CA ARG A 61 19.70 -7.34 21.68
C ARG A 61 19.62 -5.99 20.99
N SER A 62 19.35 -4.94 21.74
CA SER A 62 19.41 -3.58 21.22
C SER A 62 20.86 -3.24 20.86
N ASN A 63 21.09 -2.86 19.60
CA ASN A 63 22.42 -2.46 19.14
C ASN A 63 22.70 -1.01 19.58
N PRO A 64 23.71 -0.76 20.46
CA PRO A 64 24.02 0.58 20.95
C PRO A 64 24.70 1.47 19.91
N ASP A 65 25.24 0.88 18.85
CA ASP A 65 25.93 1.58 17.76
C ASP A 65 24.96 2.08 16.68
N TRP A 66 23.67 1.72 16.78
CA TRP A 66 22.62 2.16 15.87
C TRP A 66 21.73 3.21 16.50
N THR A 67 21.59 4.35 15.80
CA THR A 67 20.71 5.43 16.23
C THR A 67 19.75 5.78 15.09
N ILE A 68 18.45 5.55 15.29
CA ILE A 68 17.40 5.92 14.35
C ILE A 68 16.88 7.32 14.72
N THR A 69 16.68 8.18 13.74
CA THR A 69 16.09 9.51 13.90
C THR A 69 14.99 9.73 12.86
N TYR A 70 13.85 10.23 13.29
CA TYR A 70 12.83 10.75 12.37
C TYR A 70 13.17 12.21 12.06
N ASP A 71 13.57 12.49 10.84
CA ASP A 71 14.02 13.82 10.39
C ASP A 71 12.86 14.70 9.91
N GLY A 72 11.65 14.12 9.88
CA GLY A 72 10.43 14.82 9.51
C GLY A 72 10.11 14.76 8.03
N ARG A 73 9.00 15.43 7.67
CA ARG A 73 8.55 15.54 6.30
C ARG A 73 9.43 16.48 5.50
N GLN A 74 9.76 16.07 4.28
CA GLN A 74 10.58 16.82 3.34
C GLN A 74 9.92 16.86 1.96
N GLU A 75 10.19 17.92 1.20
CA GLU A 75 9.87 17.98 -0.22
C GLU A 75 10.96 17.24 -0.99
N TYR A 76 10.56 16.32 -1.84
CA TYR A 76 11.44 15.58 -2.74
C TYR A 76 11.08 15.96 -4.19
N GLU A 77 12.08 16.27 -4.99
CA GLU A 77 11.95 16.54 -6.41
C GLU A 77 12.58 15.41 -7.20
N GLU A 78 11.79 14.77 -8.05
CA GLU A 78 12.22 13.71 -8.94
C GLU A 78 13.01 14.25 -10.12
N GLU A 79 13.74 13.39 -10.83
CA GLU A 79 14.54 13.77 -12.00
C GLU A 79 13.70 14.39 -13.14
N ASN A 80 12.44 14.04 -13.24
CA ASN A 80 11.48 14.60 -14.21
C ASN A 80 10.91 15.95 -13.79
N GLY A 81 11.30 16.48 -12.59
CA GLY A 81 10.84 17.72 -12.02
C GLY A 81 9.51 17.62 -11.26
N SER A 82 8.91 16.43 -11.14
CA SER A 82 7.74 16.23 -10.27
C SER A 82 8.16 16.31 -8.79
N LYS A 83 7.24 16.79 -7.96
CA LYS A 83 7.47 16.96 -6.53
C LYS A 83 6.54 16.09 -5.72
N SER A 84 7.05 15.54 -4.64
CA SER A 84 6.30 14.75 -3.67
C SER A 84 6.72 15.08 -2.25
N ASP A 85 5.82 14.79 -1.29
CA ASP A 85 6.19 14.78 0.11
C ASP A 85 6.73 13.41 0.49
N VAL A 86 7.84 13.38 1.21
CA VAL A 86 8.43 12.17 1.75
C VAL A 86 8.68 12.31 3.24
N GLU A 87 8.63 11.21 3.97
CA GLU A 87 9.06 11.16 5.37
C GLU A 87 10.49 10.65 5.41
N ALA A 88 11.40 11.43 6.01
CA ALA A 88 12.81 11.08 6.11
C ALA A 88 13.13 10.45 7.47
N ILE A 89 13.82 9.31 7.42
CA ILE A 89 14.31 8.60 8.59
C ILE A 89 15.78 8.28 8.38
N SER A 90 16.64 8.78 9.28
CA SER A 90 18.06 8.50 9.25
C SER A 90 18.41 7.40 10.25
N LEU A 91 19.30 6.51 9.85
CA LEU A 91 20.00 5.59 10.75
C LEU A 91 21.49 5.91 10.70
N LYS A 92 22.09 6.15 11.86
CA LYS A 92 23.53 6.22 12.04
C LYS A 92 24.02 4.89 12.59
N SER A 93 25.04 4.33 11.96
CA SER A 93 25.65 3.06 12.34
C SER A 93 27.16 3.27 12.52
N GLN A 94 27.69 2.95 13.69
CA GLN A 94 29.15 3.03 13.97
C GLN A 94 29.87 1.73 13.62
N ASP A 95 29.13 0.70 13.25
CA ASP A 95 29.62 -0.59 12.78
C ASP A 95 29.39 -0.74 11.26
N ASN A 96 29.89 -1.84 10.70
CA ASN A 96 29.69 -2.20 9.30
C ASN A 96 28.67 -3.36 9.15
N GLU A 97 27.84 -3.60 10.14
CA GLU A 97 26.81 -4.61 10.07
C GLU A 97 25.74 -4.22 9.05
N HIS A 98 25.27 -5.18 8.29
CA HIS A 98 24.16 -5.00 7.38
C HIS A 98 22.85 -5.02 8.15
N TYR A 99 21.98 -4.06 7.86
CA TYR A 99 20.66 -3.94 8.47
C TYR A 99 19.59 -3.66 7.44
N TYR A 100 18.38 -4.04 7.80
CA TYR A 100 17.16 -3.67 7.11
C TYR A 100 16.37 -2.72 8.01
N LEU A 101 15.80 -1.67 7.44
CA LEU A 101 14.94 -0.73 8.17
C LEU A 101 13.55 -0.75 7.59
N ASP A 102 12.57 -0.98 8.45
CA ASP A 102 11.16 -0.92 8.12
C ASP A 102 10.38 -0.01 9.08
N ILE A 103 9.17 0.37 8.64
CA ILE A 103 8.26 1.22 9.40
C ILE A 103 6.88 0.59 9.47
N ILE A 104 6.24 0.69 10.63
CA ILE A 104 4.90 0.17 10.90
C ILE A 104 4.14 1.14 11.80
N THR A 105 2.82 1.24 11.69
CA THR A 105 2.05 1.94 12.71
C THR A 105 2.10 1.18 14.03
N LYS A 106 2.11 1.91 15.16
CA LYS A 106 2.13 1.25 16.48
C LYS A 106 0.92 0.35 16.69
N ASP A 107 -0.23 0.77 16.21
CA ASP A 107 -1.47 0.00 16.35
C ASP A 107 -1.42 -1.30 15.52
N GLN A 108 -0.88 -1.27 14.30
CA GLN A 108 -0.67 -2.49 13.51
C GLN A 108 0.32 -3.43 14.20
N PHE A 109 1.46 -2.91 14.68
CA PHE A 109 2.44 -3.73 15.38
C PHE A 109 1.82 -4.41 16.61
N GLU A 110 1.09 -3.66 17.44
CA GLU A 110 0.47 -4.19 18.67
C GLU A 110 -0.67 -5.19 18.36
N ASN A 111 -1.47 -4.93 17.33
CA ASN A 111 -2.59 -5.79 16.97
C ASN A 111 -2.14 -7.10 16.32
N GLN A 112 -1.11 -7.06 15.46
CA GLN A 112 -0.65 -8.22 14.71
C GLN A 112 0.34 -9.08 15.50
N TYR A 113 1.24 -8.45 16.24
CA TYR A 113 2.34 -9.14 16.91
C TYR A 113 2.25 -9.12 18.44
N GLY A 114 1.27 -8.43 19.02
CA GLY A 114 1.06 -8.41 20.48
C GLY A 114 2.27 -7.94 21.29
N LYS A 115 3.23 -7.25 20.67
CA LYS A 115 4.56 -6.84 21.16
C LYS A 115 5.68 -7.87 20.96
N ASP A 116 5.43 -8.97 20.27
CA ASP A 116 6.50 -9.92 19.91
C ASP A 116 7.35 -9.36 18.78
N LEU A 117 8.47 -8.73 19.17
CA LEU A 117 9.41 -8.16 18.21
C LEU A 117 10.07 -9.25 17.35
N LEU A 118 10.38 -10.43 17.91
CA LEU A 118 11.03 -11.49 17.15
C LEU A 118 10.12 -12.00 16.03
N ALA A 119 8.83 -12.21 16.30
CA ALA A 119 7.88 -12.60 15.29
C ALA A 119 7.81 -11.57 14.15
N TYR A 120 7.75 -10.27 14.48
CA TYR A 120 7.80 -9.20 13.49
C TYR A 120 9.07 -9.24 12.63
N LEU A 121 10.26 -9.38 13.26
CA LEU A 121 11.53 -9.42 12.52
C LEU A 121 11.66 -10.65 11.62
N GLN A 122 11.08 -11.77 12.01
CA GLN A 122 11.03 -12.98 11.18
C GLN A 122 10.17 -12.77 9.95
N ASP A 123 8.99 -12.17 10.09
CA ASP A 123 8.10 -11.88 8.96
C ASP A 123 8.76 -10.87 8.00
N GLU A 124 9.41 -9.81 8.51
CA GLU A 124 10.11 -8.86 7.66
C GLU A 124 11.33 -9.48 6.95
N LEU A 125 12.03 -10.41 7.61
CA LEU A 125 13.12 -11.14 6.98
C LEU A 125 12.64 -11.99 5.79
N GLU A 126 11.46 -12.60 5.89
CA GLU A 126 10.87 -13.34 4.75
C GLU A 126 10.59 -12.40 3.56
N ILE A 127 10.20 -11.14 3.80
CA ILE A 127 10.06 -10.13 2.74
C ILE A 127 11.42 -9.82 2.09
N VAL A 128 12.49 -9.68 2.90
CA VAL A 128 13.84 -9.48 2.35
C VAL A 128 14.27 -10.68 1.51
N LYS A 129 14.04 -11.91 1.97
CA LYS A 129 14.31 -13.15 1.21
C LYS A 129 13.55 -13.20 -0.11
N GLN A 130 12.27 -12.83 -0.07
CA GLN A 130 11.44 -12.77 -1.27
C GLN A 130 12.00 -11.76 -2.29
N ASN A 131 12.41 -10.57 -1.84
CA ASN A 131 13.03 -9.58 -2.72
C ASN A 131 14.33 -10.10 -3.35
N VAL A 132 15.19 -10.74 -2.54
CA VAL A 132 16.42 -11.36 -3.05
C VAL A 132 16.12 -12.37 -4.16
N SER A 133 15.08 -13.20 -3.98
CA SER A 133 14.63 -14.17 -4.98
C SER A 133 14.04 -13.52 -6.22
N ASP A 134 13.09 -12.58 -6.04
CA ASP A 134 12.33 -11.95 -7.13
C ASP A 134 13.23 -11.13 -8.05
N TYR A 135 14.22 -10.45 -7.48
CA TYR A 135 15.15 -9.59 -8.23
C TYR A 135 16.47 -10.26 -8.57
N ASN A 136 16.63 -11.55 -8.22
CA ASN A 136 17.90 -12.28 -8.37
C ASN A 136 19.09 -11.45 -7.84
N SER A 137 18.92 -10.85 -6.66
CA SER A 137 19.88 -9.98 -5.97
C SER A 137 20.59 -10.74 -4.84
N SER A 138 21.33 -10.03 -3.99
CA SER A 138 21.95 -10.57 -2.78
C SER A 138 21.38 -9.89 -1.53
N PHE A 139 21.54 -10.50 -0.35
CA PHE A 139 21.15 -9.86 0.91
C PHE A 139 21.87 -8.55 1.14
N ASP A 140 23.16 -8.47 0.76
CA ASP A 140 23.94 -7.23 0.86
C ASP A 140 23.42 -6.12 -0.06
N ALA A 141 22.75 -6.47 -1.16
CA ALA A 141 22.12 -5.51 -2.08
C ALA A 141 20.74 -5.05 -1.61
N GLU A 142 20.02 -5.91 -0.86
CA GLU A 142 18.68 -5.61 -0.32
C GLU A 142 18.72 -5.00 1.09
N THR A 143 19.90 -4.93 1.70
CA THR A 143 20.13 -4.33 3.03
C THR A 143 21.06 -3.11 2.92
N SER A 144 21.24 -2.41 4.01
CA SER A 144 22.10 -1.22 4.09
C SER A 144 23.17 -1.41 5.15
N ALA A 145 24.28 -0.70 5.02
CA ALA A 145 25.34 -0.63 6.02
C ALA A 145 25.81 0.82 6.19
N GLY A 146 26.36 1.15 7.38
CA GLY A 146 26.80 2.49 7.71
C GLY A 146 25.66 3.50 7.81
N ASP A 147 25.98 4.78 7.78
CA ASP A 147 25.00 5.87 7.88
C ASP A 147 24.14 5.95 6.63
N GLN A 148 22.81 5.93 6.80
CA GLN A 148 21.86 6.05 5.70
C GLN A 148 20.70 6.97 6.07
N THR A 149 20.11 7.60 5.05
CA THR A 149 18.80 8.27 5.14
C THR A 149 17.83 7.59 4.19
N PHE A 150 16.74 7.13 4.75
CA PHE A 150 15.63 6.49 4.03
C PHE A 150 14.54 7.50 3.79
N LEU A 151 14.03 7.54 2.56
CA LEU A 151 12.90 8.36 2.17
C LEU A 151 11.71 7.44 1.94
N PHE A 152 10.67 7.64 2.70
CA PHE A 152 9.40 6.93 2.59
C PHE A 152 8.38 7.84 1.94
N ASP A 153 7.43 7.28 1.19
CA ASP A 153 6.27 8.04 0.73
C ASP A 153 5.57 8.70 1.91
N ARG A 154 4.88 9.79 1.63
CA ARG A 154 4.11 10.49 2.67
C ARG A 154 3.23 9.51 3.46
N MET A 155 3.40 9.54 4.76
CA MET A 155 2.66 8.71 5.70
C MET A 155 1.52 9.48 6.34
N ARG A 156 0.50 8.77 6.84
CA ARG A 156 -0.62 9.35 7.60
C ARG A 156 -0.14 9.92 8.93
N SER A 157 -0.86 10.90 9.44
CA SER A 157 -0.71 11.34 10.83
C SER A 157 -1.00 10.18 11.79
N GLY A 158 -0.27 10.14 12.91
CA GLY A 158 -0.43 9.06 13.88
C GLY A 158 0.88 8.63 14.52
N LYS A 159 0.81 7.52 15.26
CA LYS A 159 1.96 6.94 15.96
C LYS A 159 2.59 5.84 15.11
N TRP A 160 3.87 5.97 14.91
CA TRP A 160 4.67 5.10 14.07
C TRP A 160 5.84 4.50 14.84
N ARG A 161 6.36 3.42 14.32
CA ARG A 161 7.54 2.73 14.80
C ARG A 161 8.46 2.43 13.63
N ALA A 162 9.70 2.91 13.70
CA ALA A 162 10.78 2.50 12.82
C ALA A 162 11.61 1.41 13.52
N ILE A 163 11.92 0.34 12.82
CA ILE A 163 12.65 -0.80 13.34
C ILE A 163 13.77 -1.13 12.35
N ALA A 164 15.01 -1.08 12.83
CA ALA A 164 16.15 -1.61 12.11
C ALA A 164 16.55 -2.95 12.72
N PHE A 165 16.92 -3.92 11.90
CA PHE A 165 17.39 -5.21 12.37
C PHE A 165 18.51 -5.77 11.49
N GLY A 166 19.45 -6.47 12.13
CA GLY A 166 20.63 -7.00 11.48
C GLY A 166 20.33 -8.23 10.64
N VAL A 167 20.90 -8.27 9.43
CA VAL A 167 20.76 -9.37 8.47
C VAL A 167 22.13 -9.77 7.98
N THR A 168 22.47 -11.05 8.13
CA THR A 168 23.73 -11.61 7.58
C THR A 168 23.65 -11.73 6.05
N SER A 169 24.81 -11.83 5.39
CA SER A 169 24.89 -12.15 3.95
C SER A 169 24.26 -13.48 3.56
N GLY A 170 24.08 -14.38 4.52
CA GLY A 170 23.38 -15.67 4.35
C GLY A 170 21.86 -15.59 4.61
N GLY A 171 21.29 -14.41 4.84
CA GLY A 171 19.85 -14.24 5.01
C GLY A 171 19.32 -14.69 6.37
N ASN A 172 20.09 -14.53 7.43
CA ASN A 172 19.67 -14.84 8.79
C ASN A 172 19.66 -13.57 9.65
N LEU A 173 18.80 -13.51 10.67
CA LEU A 173 18.84 -12.47 11.68
C LEU A 173 20.13 -12.56 12.48
N THR A 174 20.81 -11.42 12.72
CA THR A 174 21.93 -11.35 13.65
C THR A 174 21.48 -11.35 15.11
N GLY A 175 20.25 -10.94 15.37
CA GLY A 175 19.67 -10.67 16.67
C GLY A 175 19.80 -9.21 17.11
N ASP A 176 20.59 -8.40 16.41
CA ASP A 176 20.73 -6.97 16.69
C ASP A 176 19.53 -6.18 16.12
N TYR A 177 19.06 -5.18 16.89
CA TYR A 177 17.99 -4.29 16.46
C TYR A 177 18.10 -2.91 17.05
N ALA A 178 17.44 -1.94 16.43
CA ALA A 178 17.13 -0.63 17.00
C ALA A 178 15.67 -0.26 16.72
N VAL A 179 15.05 0.49 17.63
CA VAL A 179 13.64 0.90 17.51
C VAL A 179 13.54 2.38 17.84
N LEU A 180 12.76 3.09 17.02
CA LEU A 180 12.32 4.45 17.27
C LEU A 180 10.79 4.53 17.21
N ASP A 181 10.15 4.94 18.30
CA ASP A 181 8.74 5.36 18.29
C ASP A 181 8.68 6.87 18.00
N PHE A 182 7.88 7.26 17.01
CA PHE A 182 7.69 8.67 16.66
C PHE A 182 6.24 8.98 16.31
N THR A 183 5.92 10.25 16.18
CA THR A 183 4.55 10.69 15.87
C THR A 183 4.57 11.69 14.74
N ILE A 184 3.80 11.41 13.69
CA ILE A 184 3.49 12.35 12.63
C ILE A 184 2.25 13.13 13.08
N LYS A 185 2.39 14.45 13.21
CA LYS A 185 1.29 15.31 13.67
C LYS A 185 0.31 15.55 12.54
N GLU A 186 -0.97 15.58 12.89
CA GLU A 186 -2.01 16.05 11.99
C GLU A 186 -1.78 17.51 11.60
N GLU A 187 -1.93 17.80 10.32
CA GLU A 187 -1.79 19.15 9.78
C GLU A 187 -3.09 19.93 9.88
N THR A 188 -2.99 21.26 9.90
CA THR A 188 -4.16 22.12 9.70
C THR A 188 -4.54 22.09 8.22
N PRO A 189 -5.79 21.75 7.86
CA PRO A 189 -6.21 21.68 6.47
C PRO A 189 -6.05 23.02 5.76
N THR A 190 -5.43 23.00 4.59
CA THR A 190 -5.31 24.19 3.72
C THR A 190 -6.63 24.50 3.03
N GLU A 191 -6.78 25.74 2.52
CA GLU A 191 -7.95 26.12 1.75
C GLU A 191 -8.08 25.29 0.46
N ASP A 192 -6.95 25.00 -0.20
CA ASP A 192 -6.91 24.18 -1.40
C ASP A 192 -7.31 22.72 -1.15
N PHE A 193 -6.92 22.15 -0.01
CA PHE A 193 -7.41 20.83 0.41
C PHE A 193 -8.93 20.89 0.69
N ASN A 194 -9.37 21.87 1.45
CA ASN A 194 -10.77 22.00 1.86
C ASN A 194 -11.74 22.22 0.68
N LYS A 195 -11.26 22.72 -0.46
CA LYS A 195 -12.12 22.93 -1.65
C LYS A 195 -12.70 21.63 -2.22
N TRP A 196 -12.12 20.48 -1.93
CA TRP A 196 -12.62 19.19 -2.39
C TRP A 196 -13.68 18.57 -1.48
N LEU A 197 -13.75 18.96 -0.20
CA LEU A 197 -14.66 18.40 0.78
C LEU A 197 -16.13 18.73 0.47
N GLY A 198 -17.03 17.79 0.84
CA GLY A 198 -18.48 17.94 0.77
C GLY A 198 -19.14 17.04 -0.27
N ASN A 199 -20.37 17.38 -0.66
CA ASN A 199 -21.17 16.57 -1.56
C ASN A 199 -20.96 16.96 -3.02
N TRP A 200 -20.75 15.95 -3.84
CA TRP A 200 -20.52 16.09 -5.27
C TRP A 200 -21.42 15.13 -6.06
N LYS A 201 -21.74 15.54 -7.27
CA LYS A 201 -22.34 14.69 -8.30
C LYS A 201 -21.26 14.38 -9.32
N PHE A 202 -20.91 13.11 -9.45
CA PHE A 202 -20.00 12.60 -10.47
C PHE A 202 -20.83 12.08 -11.63
N SER A 203 -20.49 12.46 -12.86
CA SER A 203 -21.19 11.99 -14.04
C SER A 203 -20.25 11.78 -15.21
N GLY A 204 -20.38 10.65 -15.86
CA GLY A 204 -19.66 10.27 -17.09
C GLY A 204 -20.54 9.45 -18.00
N LYS A 205 -20.07 9.16 -19.20
CA LYS A 205 -20.77 8.29 -20.14
C LYS A 205 -20.60 6.84 -19.73
N SER A 206 -21.65 6.06 -19.97
CA SER A 206 -21.65 4.63 -19.76
C SER A 206 -20.54 3.95 -20.56
N LYS A 207 -19.73 3.14 -19.90
CA LYS A 207 -18.74 2.28 -20.52
C LYS A 207 -19.36 1.28 -21.49
N LYS A 208 -20.60 0.85 -21.22
CA LYS A 208 -21.31 -0.17 -21.99
C LYS A 208 -21.84 0.33 -23.32
N ASP A 209 -22.37 1.55 -23.37
CA ASP A 209 -23.04 2.07 -24.56
C ASP A 209 -22.49 3.42 -25.06
N GLY A 210 -21.61 4.07 -24.29
CA GLY A 210 -20.99 5.36 -24.61
C GLY A 210 -21.99 6.54 -24.66
N ASN A 211 -23.27 6.34 -24.38
CA ASN A 211 -24.32 7.33 -24.54
C ASN A 211 -25.08 7.65 -23.27
N THR A 212 -25.43 6.66 -22.48
CA THR A 212 -26.16 6.83 -21.22
C THR A 212 -25.29 7.55 -20.18
N ASP A 213 -25.87 8.49 -19.43
CA ASP A 213 -25.17 9.14 -18.35
C ASP A 213 -25.24 8.29 -17.09
N ILE A 214 -24.08 7.89 -16.58
CA ILE A 214 -23.92 7.26 -15.27
C ILE A 214 -23.65 8.35 -14.23
N VAL A 215 -24.39 8.33 -13.13
CA VAL A 215 -24.34 9.37 -12.13
C VAL A 215 -24.19 8.79 -10.74
N TYR A 216 -23.16 9.24 -10.01
CA TYR A 216 -22.96 8.92 -8.59
C TYR A 216 -23.09 10.18 -7.75
N ASN A 217 -23.76 10.06 -6.60
CA ASN A 217 -23.80 11.11 -5.59
C ASN A 217 -22.82 10.75 -4.49
N VAL A 218 -21.71 11.45 -4.45
CA VAL A 218 -20.60 11.12 -3.54
C VAL A 218 -20.43 12.17 -2.46
N ASN A 219 -19.95 11.74 -1.31
CA ASN A 219 -19.48 12.59 -0.23
C ASN A 219 -17.98 12.44 -0.09
N ILE A 220 -17.25 13.55 -0.12
CA ILE A 220 -15.81 13.62 0.09
C ILE A 220 -15.57 14.21 1.47
N SER A 221 -14.92 13.46 2.34
CA SER A 221 -14.50 13.87 3.68
C SER A 221 -12.97 13.74 3.84
N SER A 222 -12.40 14.36 4.87
CA SER A 222 -10.98 14.23 5.19
C SER A 222 -10.78 12.97 6.04
N SER A 223 -9.82 12.13 5.67
CA SER A 223 -9.30 11.05 6.51
C SER A 223 -7.94 11.39 7.11
N ASP A 224 -7.18 12.26 6.43
CA ASP A 224 -5.95 12.87 6.95
C ASP A 224 -5.73 14.23 6.26
N ALA A 225 -5.67 15.29 7.04
CA ALA A 225 -5.62 16.66 6.52
C ALA A 225 -4.42 16.90 5.60
N ASN A 226 -4.68 17.55 4.46
CA ASN A 226 -3.72 17.83 3.39
C ASN A 226 -3.08 16.58 2.76
N TYR A 227 -3.65 15.39 3.00
CA TYR A 227 -3.10 14.15 2.46
C TYR A 227 -4.15 13.23 1.87
N LEU A 228 -5.18 12.83 2.64
CA LEU A 228 -6.12 11.80 2.20
C LEU A 228 -7.57 12.25 2.32
N TYR A 229 -8.33 11.91 1.30
CA TYR A 229 -9.78 11.99 1.28
C TYR A 229 -10.38 10.60 1.38
N THR A 230 -11.52 10.52 2.06
CA THR A 230 -12.43 9.39 2.02
C THR A 230 -13.62 9.76 1.14
N ILE A 231 -13.91 8.95 0.13
CA ILE A 231 -14.99 9.17 -0.84
C ILE A 231 -16.00 8.04 -0.67
N ARG A 232 -17.26 8.39 -0.37
CA ARG A 232 -18.38 7.45 -0.24
C ARG A 232 -19.43 7.72 -1.30
N GLY A 233 -20.17 6.67 -1.68
CA GLY A 233 -21.23 6.75 -2.69
C GLY A 233 -20.75 6.51 -4.13
N TRP A 234 -19.53 6.01 -4.28
CA TRP A 234 -19.06 5.45 -5.54
C TRP A 234 -19.73 4.10 -5.76
N GLU A 235 -20.33 3.89 -6.93
CA GLU A 235 -21.09 2.70 -7.26
C GLU A 235 -22.17 2.32 -6.22
N THR A 236 -23.39 2.70 -6.47
CA THR A 236 -24.55 2.34 -5.62
C THR A 236 -25.29 1.12 -6.13
N GLY A 237 -24.61 0.24 -6.88
CA GLY A 237 -25.19 -0.93 -7.53
C GLY A 237 -25.50 -2.07 -6.55
N THR A 238 -26.42 -2.96 -6.97
CA THR A 238 -26.75 -4.22 -6.30
C THR A 238 -25.82 -5.32 -6.79
N GLY A 239 -24.63 -5.42 -6.23
CA GLY A 239 -23.71 -6.54 -6.47
C GLY A 239 -23.98 -7.72 -5.54
N LEU A 240 -23.02 -8.64 -5.41
CA LEU A 240 -23.01 -9.72 -4.41
C LEU A 240 -23.21 -9.19 -3.00
N ARG A 241 -22.85 -7.94 -2.75
CA ARG A 241 -23.06 -7.22 -1.49
C ARG A 241 -24.25 -6.28 -1.63
N ASN A 242 -25.25 -6.46 -0.81
CA ASN A 242 -26.52 -5.74 -0.87
C ASN A 242 -26.44 -4.23 -0.58
N ASP A 243 -25.32 -3.72 -0.06
CA ASP A 243 -25.14 -2.30 0.24
C ASP A 243 -23.68 -1.86 0.04
N MET A 244 -23.42 -1.27 -1.11
CA MET A 244 -22.10 -0.66 -1.41
C MET A 244 -21.96 0.73 -0.78
N SER A 245 -22.99 1.26 -0.14
CA SER A 245 -22.97 2.61 0.46
C SER A 245 -22.02 2.74 1.66
N ASP A 246 -21.72 1.63 2.33
CA ASP A 246 -20.83 1.57 3.49
C ASP A 246 -19.34 1.57 3.09
N TYR A 247 -19.05 1.24 1.83
CA TYR A 247 -17.68 1.24 1.34
C TYR A 247 -17.23 2.65 0.95
N SER A 248 -15.95 2.87 1.14
CA SER A 248 -15.30 4.10 0.76
C SER A 248 -14.00 3.82 0.03
N ILE A 249 -13.73 4.60 -0.98
CA ILE A 249 -12.42 4.66 -1.60
C ILE A 249 -11.63 5.83 -1.01
N GLU A 250 -10.32 5.75 -1.12
CA GLU A 250 -9.42 6.83 -0.73
C GLU A 250 -8.84 7.50 -1.96
N ALA A 251 -8.61 8.80 -1.86
CA ALA A 251 -7.87 9.56 -2.85
C ALA A 251 -6.80 10.39 -2.17
N VAL A 252 -5.65 10.50 -2.81
CA VAL A 252 -4.49 11.26 -2.31
C VAL A 252 -4.59 12.70 -2.77
N TYR A 253 -4.34 13.65 -1.88
CA TYR A 253 -4.19 15.06 -2.25
C TYR A 253 -2.76 15.35 -2.67
N ASP A 254 -2.58 15.76 -3.92
CA ASP A 254 -1.32 16.32 -4.41
C ASP A 254 -1.32 17.83 -4.14
N ARG A 255 -0.59 18.26 -3.11
CA ARG A 255 -0.52 19.66 -2.71
C ARG A 255 0.24 20.56 -3.71
N PHE A 256 1.15 19.97 -4.50
CA PHE A 256 1.94 20.72 -5.47
C PHE A 256 1.14 21.09 -6.71
N ARG A 257 0.16 20.28 -7.05
CA ARG A 257 -0.74 20.48 -8.18
C ARG A 257 -2.14 20.94 -7.75
N GLY A 258 -2.45 20.82 -6.46
CA GLY A 258 -3.77 21.13 -5.90
C GLY A 258 -4.86 20.18 -6.39
N THR A 259 -4.51 18.94 -6.74
CA THR A 259 -5.38 17.95 -7.35
C THR A 259 -5.69 16.81 -6.39
N MET A 260 -6.65 15.96 -6.75
CA MET A 260 -7.01 14.74 -6.03
C MET A 260 -6.74 13.56 -6.93
N VAL A 261 -5.89 12.63 -6.48
CA VAL A 261 -5.42 11.47 -7.24
C VAL A 261 -6.11 10.21 -6.73
N PHE A 262 -6.79 9.50 -7.62
CA PHE A 262 -7.37 8.19 -7.36
C PHE A 262 -6.33 7.12 -7.67
N LYS A 263 -6.14 6.18 -6.74
CA LYS A 263 -5.20 5.07 -6.89
C LYS A 263 -5.94 3.75 -6.78
N GLY A 264 -5.36 2.71 -7.35
CA GLY A 264 -5.75 1.33 -7.06
C GLY A 264 -5.69 1.08 -5.55
N LEU A 265 -6.65 0.37 -5.01
CA LEU A 265 -6.81 0.18 -3.56
C LEU A 265 -7.39 -1.19 -3.25
N TYR A 266 -6.70 -1.92 -2.38
CA TYR A 266 -7.27 -3.07 -1.69
C TYR A 266 -8.08 -2.58 -0.49
N LEU A 267 -9.26 -3.16 -0.28
CA LEU A 267 -10.18 -2.75 0.79
C LEU A 267 -10.26 -3.78 1.91
N GLU A 268 -10.56 -5.03 1.57
CA GLU A 268 -10.66 -6.12 2.54
C GLU A 268 -10.62 -7.50 1.87
N THR A 269 -10.30 -8.54 2.64
CA THR A 269 -10.53 -9.94 2.27
C THR A 269 -11.76 -10.48 2.97
N TYR A 270 -12.57 -11.23 2.26
CA TYR A 270 -13.74 -11.89 2.81
C TYR A 270 -13.92 -13.31 2.23
N THR A 271 -14.69 -14.14 2.92
CA THR A 271 -15.02 -15.48 2.46
C THR A 271 -16.53 -15.63 2.28
N GLU A 272 -16.95 -16.06 1.11
CA GLU A 272 -18.33 -16.35 0.79
C GLU A 272 -18.44 -17.71 0.07
N ASN A 273 -19.37 -18.58 0.50
CA ASN A 273 -19.59 -19.91 -0.07
C ASN A 273 -18.30 -20.76 -0.18
N ASN A 274 -17.39 -20.67 0.78
CA ASN A 274 -16.06 -21.30 0.85
C ASN A 274 -15.03 -20.75 -0.15
N ASN A 275 -15.32 -19.71 -0.89
CA ASN A 275 -14.37 -19.01 -1.74
C ASN A 275 -13.90 -17.76 -1.03
N THR A 276 -12.60 -17.46 -1.12
CA THR A 276 -11.99 -16.25 -0.55
C THR A 276 -11.75 -15.24 -1.66
N PHE A 277 -12.08 -13.99 -1.38
CA PHE A 277 -11.99 -12.88 -2.32
C PHE A 277 -11.29 -11.69 -1.69
N ASP A 278 -10.51 -10.98 -2.50
CA ASP A 278 -10.00 -9.66 -2.19
C ASP A 278 -10.90 -8.59 -2.82
N PHE A 279 -11.63 -7.86 -1.99
CA PHE A 279 -12.43 -6.73 -2.43
C PHE A 279 -11.52 -5.51 -2.65
N SER A 280 -11.56 -4.96 -3.85
CA SER A 280 -10.59 -3.97 -4.30
C SER A 280 -11.22 -2.92 -5.22
N PHE A 281 -10.52 -1.79 -5.39
CA PHE A 281 -10.88 -0.72 -6.31
C PHE A 281 -9.73 -0.50 -7.29
N PHE A 282 -9.97 -0.76 -8.60
CA PHE A 282 -8.93 -0.75 -9.62
C PHE A 282 -9.36 0.00 -10.89
N GLY A 283 -8.38 0.25 -11.76
CA GLY A 283 -8.57 0.86 -13.06
C GLY A 283 -8.60 -0.14 -14.21
N ASN A 284 -9.46 0.11 -15.18
CA ASN A 284 -9.50 -0.62 -16.44
C ASN A 284 -8.81 0.17 -17.54
N PHE A 285 -8.19 -0.52 -18.48
CA PHE A 285 -7.65 0.05 -19.72
C PHE A 285 -7.99 -0.83 -20.91
N HIS A 286 -7.96 -0.26 -22.10
CA HIS A 286 -8.19 -1.00 -23.34
C HIS A 286 -6.85 -1.27 -24.04
N TYR A 287 -6.60 -2.54 -24.37
CA TYR A 287 -5.48 -2.95 -25.24
C TYR A 287 -6.01 -3.17 -26.65
N ASP A 288 -5.46 -2.44 -27.63
CA ASP A 288 -5.90 -2.47 -29.02
C ASP A 288 -5.13 -3.46 -29.92
N GLY A 289 -4.15 -4.16 -29.32
CA GLY A 289 -3.28 -5.09 -30.06
C GLY A 289 -2.10 -4.43 -30.76
N SER A 290 -1.95 -3.10 -30.70
CA SER A 290 -0.91 -2.37 -31.43
C SER A 290 0.53 -2.69 -31.00
N ALA A 291 0.74 -3.07 -29.74
CA ALA A 291 2.05 -3.46 -29.22
C ALA A 291 2.49 -4.87 -29.64
N GLY A 292 1.60 -5.68 -30.22
CA GLY A 292 1.93 -7.00 -30.76
C GLY A 292 2.27 -8.06 -29.70
N PHE A 293 1.75 -7.94 -28.47
CA PHE A 293 1.89 -8.97 -27.44
C PHE A 293 1.17 -10.25 -27.88
N THR A 294 1.86 -11.38 -27.88
CA THR A 294 1.33 -12.64 -28.45
C THR A 294 0.37 -13.35 -27.52
N ASP A 295 0.40 -13.06 -26.24
CA ASP A 295 -0.41 -13.64 -25.15
C ASP A 295 -1.50 -12.69 -24.64
N MET A 296 -1.59 -11.47 -25.19
CA MET A 296 -2.67 -10.54 -24.96
C MET A 296 -3.49 -10.35 -26.24
N THR A 297 -4.80 -10.56 -26.14
CA THR A 297 -5.72 -10.26 -27.24
C THR A 297 -6.25 -8.83 -27.10
N PRO A 298 -6.62 -8.14 -28.21
CA PRO A 298 -7.33 -6.87 -28.09
C PRO A 298 -8.55 -7.00 -27.19
N GLY A 299 -8.71 -6.11 -26.22
CA GLY A 299 -9.77 -6.18 -25.24
C GLY A 299 -9.55 -5.27 -24.05
N GLU A 300 -10.40 -5.43 -23.04
CA GLU A 300 -10.30 -4.69 -21.81
C GLU A 300 -9.56 -5.49 -20.74
N TYR A 301 -8.70 -4.80 -19.99
CA TYR A 301 -7.88 -5.34 -18.93
C TYR A 301 -8.01 -4.48 -17.69
N THR A 302 -7.71 -5.06 -16.54
CA THR A 302 -7.65 -4.37 -15.25
C THR A 302 -6.24 -4.43 -14.71
N ILE A 303 -5.76 -3.30 -14.18
CA ILE A 303 -4.51 -3.24 -13.42
C ILE A 303 -4.85 -3.39 -11.94
N THR A 304 -4.32 -4.45 -11.34
CA THR A 304 -4.52 -4.78 -9.93
C THR A 304 -3.41 -4.21 -9.02
N ASP A 305 -2.78 -3.12 -9.45
CA ASP A 305 -1.71 -2.44 -8.74
C ASP A 305 -2.18 -1.11 -8.14
N TYR A 306 -1.45 -0.63 -7.11
CA TYR A 306 -1.71 0.65 -6.42
C TYR A 306 -1.21 1.87 -7.22
N VAL A 307 -1.34 1.84 -8.52
CA VAL A 307 -0.96 2.95 -9.41
C VAL A 307 -2.01 4.05 -9.42
N ALA A 308 -1.60 5.25 -9.84
CA ALA A 308 -2.53 6.35 -10.08
C ALA A 308 -3.40 6.00 -11.30
N ILE A 309 -4.73 5.94 -11.09
CA ILE A 309 -5.72 5.61 -12.12
C ILE A 309 -6.23 6.89 -12.79
N ALA A 310 -6.54 7.88 -11.99
CA ALA A 310 -7.15 9.12 -12.46
C ALA A 310 -6.81 10.29 -11.53
N GLU A 311 -6.91 11.49 -12.07
CA GLU A 311 -6.66 12.72 -11.34
C GLU A 311 -7.79 13.74 -11.56
N ALA A 312 -8.26 14.35 -10.47
CA ALA A 312 -9.29 15.35 -10.49
C ALA A 312 -8.70 16.76 -10.50
N PHE A 313 -9.08 17.55 -11.48
CA PHE A 313 -8.67 18.93 -11.68
C PHE A 313 -9.84 19.89 -11.48
N THR A 314 -9.63 20.98 -10.74
CA THR A 314 -10.63 22.02 -10.60
C THR A 314 -10.83 22.75 -11.92
N VAL A 315 -12.08 22.83 -12.39
CA VAL A 315 -12.50 23.60 -13.57
C VAL A 315 -13.05 24.97 -13.14
N SER A 316 -13.83 24.99 -12.05
CA SER A 316 -14.35 26.20 -11.43
C SER A 316 -14.60 25.96 -9.93
N GLN A 317 -15.08 26.98 -9.21
CA GLN A 317 -15.38 26.87 -7.78
C GLN A 317 -16.33 25.70 -7.43
N ASN A 318 -17.25 25.35 -8.34
CA ASN A 318 -18.27 24.33 -8.12
C ASN A 318 -18.19 23.15 -9.09
N SER A 319 -17.14 23.08 -9.89
CA SER A 319 -16.96 21.99 -10.84
C SER A 319 -15.50 21.55 -10.94
N ALA A 320 -15.32 20.26 -11.19
CA ALA A 320 -14.04 19.66 -11.47
C ALA A 320 -14.21 18.58 -12.54
N SER A 321 -13.10 18.09 -13.08
CA SER A 321 -13.07 17.00 -14.03
C SER A 321 -12.06 15.97 -13.56
N ILE A 322 -12.46 14.69 -13.55
CA ILE A 322 -11.57 13.55 -13.32
C ILE A 322 -11.11 13.06 -14.68
N GLN A 323 -9.81 13.09 -14.90
CA GLN A 323 -9.15 12.65 -16.12
C GLN A 323 -8.38 11.36 -15.87
N ALA A 324 -8.31 10.50 -16.88
CA ALA A 324 -7.49 9.29 -16.83
C ALA A 324 -6.00 9.65 -16.68
N CYS A 325 -5.29 8.90 -15.87
CA CYS A 325 -3.84 8.87 -15.88
C CYS A 325 -3.31 8.05 -17.07
N GLY A 326 -2.10 8.37 -17.54
CA GLY A 326 -1.35 7.52 -18.44
C GLY A 326 -0.90 6.25 -17.71
N LEU A 327 -0.78 5.17 -18.45
CA LEU A 327 -0.29 3.90 -17.97
C LEU A 327 0.76 3.37 -18.95
N ASP A 328 1.98 3.12 -18.46
CA ASP A 328 2.99 2.37 -19.16
C ASP A 328 3.18 1.03 -18.46
N PHE A 329 2.97 -0.07 -19.17
CA PHE A 329 3.25 -1.39 -18.65
C PHE A 329 4.19 -2.18 -19.56
N SER A 330 4.98 -3.06 -18.93
CA SER A 330 5.93 -3.91 -19.64
C SER A 330 5.36 -5.33 -19.75
N HIS A 331 5.40 -5.88 -20.96
CA HIS A 331 5.01 -7.25 -21.22
C HIS A 331 6.05 -7.90 -22.12
N ASN A 332 6.63 -9.03 -21.72
CA ASN A 332 7.69 -9.73 -22.46
C ASN A 332 8.83 -8.82 -22.96
N GLY A 333 9.22 -7.82 -22.16
CA GLY A 333 10.30 -6.89 -22.48
C GLY A 333 9.93 -5.74 -23.41
N SER A 334 8.66 -5.66 -23.85
CA SER A 334 8.13 -4.53 -24.62
C SER A 334 7.33 -3.60 -23.69
N ILE A 335 7.40 -2.29 -23.94
CA ILE A 335 6.62 -1.28 -23.19
C ILE A 335 5.45 -0.86 -24.06
N TYR A 336 4.25 -0.82 -23.45
CA TYR A 336 3.02 -0.33 -24.06
C TYR A 336 2.46 0.83 -23.23
N GLY A 337 2.27 1.97 -23.89
CA GLY A 337 1.66 3.16 -23.29
C GLY A 337 0.17 3.22 -23.63
N THR A 338 -0.67 3.38 -22.62
CA THR A 338 -2.12 3.56 -22.77
C THR A 338 -2.67 4.52 -21.72
N GLN A 339 -3.98 4.61 -21.62
CA GLN A 339 -4.68 5.36 -20.56
C GLN A 339 -5.75 4.48 -19.93
N PHE A 340 -6.05 4.73 -18.68
CA PHE A 340 -7.22 4.13 -18.06
C PHE A 340 -8.51 4.61 -18.74
N THR A 341 -9.48 3.72 -18.85
CA THR A 341 -10.80 4.02 -19.42
C THR A 341 -11.85 4.26 -18.35
N SER A 342 -11.73 3.55 -17.24
CA SER A 342 -12.66 3.62 -16.11
C SER A 342 -12.00 3.15 -14.81
N MET A 343 -12.70 3.27 -13.69
CA MET A 343 -12.33 2.70 -12.39
C MET A 343 -13.58 2.20 -11.68
N GLN A 344 -13.46 1.07 -10.96
CA GLN A 344 -14.58 0.41 -10.29
C GLN A 344 -14.15 -0.56 -9.20
N TYR A 345 -15.12 -1.10 -8.47
CA TYR A 345 -14.89 -2.17 -7.50
C TYR A 345 -14.81 -3.53 -8.18
N PHE A 346 -13.97 -4.40 -7.60
CA PHE A 346 -13.77 -5.78 -8.04
C PHE A 346 -13.69 -6.71 -6.85
N ASP A 347 -14.13 -7.97 -7.06
CA ASP A 347 -13.72 -9.10 -6.25
C ASP A 347 -12.67 -9.90 -7.04
N VAL A 348 -11.53 -10.12 -6.40
CA VAL A 348 -10.43 -10.92 -6.93
C VAL A 348 -10.43 -12.25 -6.18
N PRO A 349 -10.80 -13.39 -6.81
CA PRO A 349 -10.79 -14.68 -6.14
C PRO A 349 -9.36 -15.15 -5.89
N HIS A 350 -9.12 -15.82 -4.75
CA HIS A 350 -7.81 -16.39 -4.43
C HIS A 350 -7.52 -17.69 -5.21
N ASP A 351 -8.55 -18.48 -5.47
CA ASP A 351 -8.42 -19.84 -5.99
C ASP A 351 -8.83 -19.98 -7.46
N GLU A 352 -9.27 -18.92 -8.10
CA GLU A 352 -9.74 -18.93 -9.49
C GLU A 352 -9.14 -17.77 -10.27
N ASP A 353 -8.86 -17.98 -11.54
CA ASP A 353 -8.48 -16.90 -12.44
C ASP A 353 -9.71 -16.05 -12.77
N GLY A 354 -9.61 -14.74 -12.61
CA GLY A 354 -10.64 -13.80 -13.03
C GLY A 354 -10.84 -12.62 -12.10
N LEU A 355 -11.74 -11.75 -12.51
CA LEU A 355 -12.17 -10.59 -11.74
C LEU A 355 -13.70 -10.52 -11.84
N TYR A 356 -14.34 -10.35 -10.70
CA TYR A 356 -15.79 -10.15 -10.67
C TYR A 356 -16.08 -8.67 -10.41
N THR A 357 -16.90 -8.07 -11.27
CA THR A 357 -17.34 -6.68 -11.14
C THR A 357 -18.70 -6.61 -10.44
N TYR A 358 -18.88 -5.57 -9.62
CA TYR A 358 -20.18 -5.31 -8.97
C TYR A 358 -21.17 -4.64 -9.90
N ASN A 359 -20.68 -3.89 -10.86
CA ASN A 359 -21.51 -3.19 -11.82
C ASN A 359 -20.93 -3.39 -13.22
N ASP A 360 -21.75 -3.92 -14.11
CA ASP A 360 -21.36 -4.12 -15.52
C ASP A 360 -21.22 -2.79 -16.28
N ASP A 361 -21.70 -1.70 -15.71
CA ASP A 361 -21.71 -0.39 -16.35
C ASP A 361 -21.28 0.72 -15.40
N VAL A 362 -20.15 1.31 -15.69
CA VAL A 362 -19.52 2.38 -14.91
C VAL A 362 -19.22 3.58 -15.81
N PRO A 363 -19.02 4.79 -15.25
CA PRO A 363 -18.66 5.94 -16.06
C PRO A 363 -17.24 5.82 -16.62
N GLU A 364 -17.11 6.07 -17.92
CA GLU A 364 -15.82 6.26 -18.57
C GLU A 364 -15.24 7.64 -18.29
N PHE A 365 -13.92 7.75 -18.36
CA PHE A 365 -13.25 9.04 -18.32
C PHE A 365 -13.46 9.84 -19.61
N PRO A 366 -13.55 11.17 -19.54
CA PRO A 366 -13.51 11.99 -18.33
C PRO A 366 -14.81 11.99 -17.55
N ILE A 367 -14.72 12.04 -16.21
CA ILE A 367 -15.88 12.17 -15.33
C ILE A 367 -16.02 13.63 -14.89
N THR A 368 -17.20 14.20 -15.06
CA THR A 368 -17.52 15.55 -14.59
C THR A 368 -17.95 15.52 -13.13
N MET A 369 -17.39 16.44 -12.32
CA MET A 369 -17.79 16.64 -10.94
C MET A 369 -18.53 17.97 -10.81
N GLN A 370 -19.71 17.94 -10.22
CA GLN A 370 -20.52 19.13 -9.90
C GLN A 370 -20.83 19.12 -8.40
N ARG A 371 -20.60 20.25 -7.72
CA ARG A 371 -20.91 20.36 -6.30
C ARG A 371 -22.43 20.29 -6.08
N SER A 372 -22.85 19.40 -5.18
CA SER A 372 -24.26 19.24 -4.81
C SER A 372 -24.54 20.05 -3.53
N GLY A 373 -25.42 21.06 -3.62
CA GLY A 373 -25.84 21.86 -2.47
C GLY A 373 -24.96 23.08 -2.18
N THR A 374 -25.48 24.00 -1.37
CA THR A 374 -24.73 25.15 -0.84
C THR A 374 -23.72 24.70 0.19
N LYS A 375 -22.48 25.15 0.04
CA LYS A 375 -21.39 24.92 0.99
C LYS A 375 -21.82 25.41 2.39
N SER A 376 -22.11 24.50 3.31
CA SER A 376 -22.10 24.85 4.73
C SER A 376 -20.65 24.80 5.18
N LEU A 377 -19.99 25.94 5.17
CA LEU A 377 -18.67 26.13 5.77
C LEU A 377 -18.81 26.23 7.30
N THR A 378 -19.32 25.19 7.93
CA THR A 378 -19.22 25.09 9.38
C THR A 378 -18.21 23.97 9.67
N PRO A 379 -17.08 24.27 10.33
CA PRO A 379 -16.21 23.22 10.81
C PRO A 379 -17.02 22.42 11.83
N SER A 380 -17.35 21.18 11.51
CA SER A 380 -17.87 20.26 12.51
C SER A 380 -16.76 20.05 13.53
N ALA A 381 -16.97 20.61 14.73
CA ALA A 381 -16.19 20.25 15.88
C ALA A 381 -16.24 18.72 16.01
N LEU A 382 -15.10 18.07 15.83
CA LEU A 382 -14.90 16.65 16.09
C LEU A 382 -15.25 16.40 17.57
N THR A 383 -16.46 15.95 17.83
CA THR A 383 -16.76 15.27 19.09
C THR A 383 -16.17 13.87 18.98
N LYS A 384 -15.04 13.66 19.67
CA LYS A 384 -14.49 12.32 19.92
C LYS A 384 -15.52 11.49 20.69
N PRO A 385 -15.68 10.18 20.38
CA PRO A 385 -16.14 9.22 21.34
C PRO A 385 -15.06 8.89 22.39
#